data_8323366ffa76bc86462122d71d825aba
#
_entry.id   8323366ffa76bc86462122d71d825aba
#
_cell.length_a   1.000
_cell.length_b   1.000
_cell.length_c   1.000
_cell.angle_alpha   90.00
_cell.angle_beta   90.00
_cell.angle_gamma   90.00
#
_symmetry.space_group_name_H-M   'P 1'
#
loop_
_entity.id
_entity.type
_entity.pdbx_description
1 polymer ?
#
loop_
_entity_poly.entity_id
_entity_poly.type
_entity_poly.pdbx_seq_one_letter_code
_entity_poly.pdbx_strand_id
1 'polypeptide(L)'
;MSHKTILETIGNTPLVKLSRYSPNPNVTILAKLEGNNPCGSVKDRIALYMMRDAERRGLLRPDRIIMEATSGNAGIALAMLSSLMGYRFMAVMPESVSIERRKLLKAYGADIMLTDGAGGTNYAIEVARKLVKENPEKYVMLDQFENRANVLAHYETTGPEILRDAPGITHFVAGMGTGGTLMGAGRLFKEHDKAIQVIGIEPRPGSTIQGLRNMTAYNPPIFTKSALDRTLMLEDDAKAFALAREQYGCQAHKAWATQALPELRVCRRQLSKGL
;
A
#
# COMPACT_ATOMS: atom_id res chain seq x y z
N MET A 1 -18.16 3.91 19.88
CA MET A 1 -16.93 4.00 20.71
C MET A 1 -16.23 5.31 20.36
N SER A 2 -15.72 6.05 21.33
CA SER A 2 -14.89 7.23 21.06
C SER A 2 -13.43 6.83 20.99
N HIS A 3 -12.70 7.29 19.98
CA HIS A 3 -11.25 7.13 19.87
C HIS A 3 -10.53 8.29 20.56
N LYS A 4 -9.39 8.05 21.20
CA LYS A 4 -8.60 9.08 21.86
C LYS A 4 -7.72 9.85 20.87
N THR A 5 -7.29 9.17 19.82
CA THR A 5 -6.43 9.76 18.77
C THR A 5 -6.86 9.23 17.40
N ILE A 6 -6.51 9.97 16.36
CA ILE A 6 -6.73 9.52 14.98
C ILE A 6 -5.92 8.26 14.63
N LEU A 7 -4.83 7.99 15.34
CA LEU A 7 -4.02 6.78 15.15
C LEU A 7 -4.82 5.50 15.43
N GLU A 8 -5.78 5.57 16.35
CA GLU A 8 -6.64 4.42 16.71
C GLU A 8 -7.71 4.12 15.65
N THR A 9 -7.90 5.00 14.68
CA THR A 9 -8.83 4.82 13.56
C THR A 9 -8.18 4.14 12.35
N ILE A 10 -6.86 3.90 12.41
CA ILE A 10 -6.14 3.19 11.35
C ILE A 10 -6.45 1.70 11.46
N GLY A 11 -6.88 1.11 10.37
CA GLY A 11 -7.32 -0.27 10.32
C GLY A 11 -8.83 -0.43 10.57
N ASN A 12 -9.25 -1.65 10.87
CA ASN A 12 -10.67 -2.04 11.00
C ASN A 12 -11.54 -1.52 9.85
N THR A 13 -10.98 -1.49 8.65
CA THR A 13 -11.65 -1.01 7.45
C THR A 13 -12.78 -1.97 7.05
N PRO A 14 -13.86 -1.48 6.44
CA PRO A 14 -14.98 -2.33 6.03
C PRO A 14 -14.57 -3.40 5.02
N LEU A 15 -15.19 -4.58 5.12
CA LEU A 15 -15.17 -5.61 4.10
C LEU A 15 -16.55 -5.66 3.44
N VAL A 16 -16.65 -5.39 2.14
CA VAL A 16 -17.92 -5.18 1.42
C VAL A 16 -18.13 -6.22 0.33
N LYS A 17 -19.31 -6.80 0.26
CA LYS A 17 -19.71 -7.73 -0.78
C LYS A 17 -19.96 -7.01 -2.11
N LEU A 18 -19.33 -7.48 -3.18
CA LEU A 18 -19.42 -6.94 -4.53
C LEU A 18 -20.36 -7.78 -5.39
N SER A 19 -21.66 -7.75 -5.08
CA SER A 19 -22.66 -8.65 -5.67
C SER A 19 -22.80 -8.54 -7.20
N ARG A 20 -22.53 -7.35 -7.78
CA ARG A 20 -22.65 -7.11 -9.23
C ARG A 20 -21.49 -7.68 -10.04
N TYR A 21 -20.38 -8.04 -9.38
CA TYR A 21 -19.14 -8.43 -10.06
C TYR A 21 -18.90 -9.95 -10.06
N SER A 22 -19.68 -10.72 -9.33
CA SER A 22 -19.62 -12.18 -9.43
C SER A 22 -20.53 -12.68 -10.54
N PRO A 23 -19.99 -13.30 -11.60
CA PRO A 23 -20.80 -13.92 -12.66
C PRO A 23 -21.41 -15.25 -12.19
N ASN A 24 -20.92 -15.84 -11.10
CA ASN A 24 -21.38 -17.09 -10.53
C ASN A 24 -22.07 -16.83 -9.18
N PRO A 25 -23.34 -17.21 -9.00
CA PRO A 25 -24.08 -16.99 -7.77
C PRO A 25 -23.48 -17.72 -6.56
N ASN A 26 -22.71 -18.79 -6.79
CA ASN A 26 -22.06 -19.56 -5.74
C ASN A 26 -20.71 -18.96 -5.30
N VAL A 27 -20.27 -17.87 -5.92
CA VAL A 27 -19.01 -17.21 -5.59
C VAL A 27 -19.29 -15.83 -5.00
N THR A 28 -18.79 -15.58 -3.79
CA THR A 28 -18.82 -14.28 -3.15
C THR A 28 -17.48 -13.56 -3.35
N ILE A 29 -17.54 -12.35 -3.91
CA ILE A 29 -16.40 -11.44 -4.01
C ILE A 29 -16.53 -10.38 -2.93
N LEU A 30 -15.48 -10.20 -2.13
CA LEU A 30 -15.41 -9.21 -1.07
C LEU A 30 -14.26 -8.23 -1.36
N ALA A 31 -14.49 -6.94 -1.08
CA ALA A 31 -13.48 -5.90 -1.17
C ALA A 31 -13.19 -5.31 0.21
N LYS A 32 -11.91 -5.30 0.60
CA LYS A 32 -11.43 -4.60 1.79
C LYS A 32 -11.22 -3.12 1.44
N LEU A 33 -12.01 -2.23 2.04
CA LEU A 33 -12.02 -0.80 1.69
C LEU A 33 -10.93 -0.02 2.42
N GLU A 34 -9.68 -0.20 2.01
CA GLU A 34 -8.52 0.47 2.63
C GLU A 34 -8.51 1.99 2.48
N GLY A 35 -9.32 2.54 1.59
CA GLY A 35 -9.59 3.97 1.48
C GLY A 35 -10.27 4.58 2.71
N ASN A 36 -10.81 3.78 3.61
CA ASN A 36 -11.43 4.24 4.86
C ASN A 36 -10.40 4.53 5.97
N ASN A 37 -9.11 4.25 5.75
CA ASN A 37 -8.07 4.75 6.65
C ASN A 37 -7.99 6.28 6.60
N PRO A 38 -7.51 6.96 7.66
CA PRO A 38 -7.50 8.44 7.78
C PRO A 38 -6.87 9.20 6.61
N CYS A 39 -5.78 8.69 6.03
CA CYS A 39 -5.16 9.27 4.83
C CYS A 39 -5.68 8.66 3.53
N GLY A 40 -6.73 7.85 3.58
CA GLY A 40 -7.38 7.31 2.41
C GLY A 40 -6.66 6.13 1.75
N SER A 41 -5.81 5.40 2.46
CA SER A 41 -5.12 4.26 1.85
C SER A 41 -4.63 3.21 2.83
N VAL A 42 -4.29 2.03 2.29
CA VAL A 42 -3.61 0.94 3.00
C VAL A 42 -2.26 1.35 3.60
N LYS A 43 -1.66 2.43 3.12
CA LYS A 43 -0.34 2.87 3.56
C LYS A 43 -0.32 3.44 4.98
N ASP A 44 -1.46 3.85 5.51
CA ASP A 44 -1.59 4.30 6.89
C ASP A 44 -1.17 3.20 7.87
N ARG A 45 -1.54 1.95 7.57
CA ARG A 45 -1.15 0.78 8.38
C ARG A 45 0.36 0.61 8.45
N ILE A 46 1.00 0.54 7.30
CA ILE A 46 2.46 0.31 7.23
C ILE A 46 3.24 1.48 7.79
N ALA A 47 2.80 2.71 7.53
CA ALA A 47 3.45 3.90 8.06
C ALA A 47 3.42 3.90 9.60
N LEU A 48 2.27 3.58 10.22
CA LEU A 48 2.16 3.48 11.67
C LEU A 48 3.09 2.40 12.25
N TYR A 49 3.13 1.23 11.62
CA TYR A 49 3.97 0.12 12.10
C TYR A 49 5.47 0.41 11.94
N MET A 50 5.88 0.99 10.82
CA MET A 50 7.27 1.38 10.60
C MET A 50 7.72 2.46 11.57
N MET A 51 6.88 3.46 11.84
CA MET A 51 7.19 4.51 12.83
C MET A 51 7.30 3.94 14.24
N ARG A 52 6.34 3.12 14.66
CA ARG A 52 6.38 2.46 16.00
C ARG A 52 7.57 1.53 16.15
N ASP A 53 7.97 0.82 15.09
CA ASP A 53 9.19 0.02 15.11
C ASP A 53 10.43 0.89 15.26
N ALA A 54 10.51 1.98 14.52
CA ALA A 54 11.62 2.92 14.62
C ALA A 54 11.69 3.62 15.98
N GLU A 55 10.55 3.95 16.61
CA GLU A 55 10.50 4.44 17.99
C GLU A 55 11.06 3.40 18.99
N ARG A 56 10.56 2.17 18.94
CA ARG A 56 11.03 1.08 19.82
C ARG A 56 12.53 0.82 19.69
N ARG A 57 13.09 1.03 18.50
CA ARG A 57 14.52 0.89 18.23
C ARG A 57 15.34 2.14 18.56
N GLY A 58 14.72 3.22 19.07
CA GLY A 58 15.38 4.48 19.37
C GLY A 58 15.92 5.23 18.16
N LEU A 59 15.40 4.93 16.97
CA LEU A 59 15.81 5.57 15.71
C LEU A 59 15.15 6.93 15.51
N LEU A 60 13.94 7.15 16.05
CA LEU A 60 13.22 8.40 15.98
C LEU A 60 13.59 9.26 17.18
N ARG A 61 14.16 10.43 16.91
CA ARG A 61 14.55 11.44 17.90
C ARG A 61 14.06 12.80 17.44
N PRO A 62 13.80 13.76 18.34
CA PRO A 62 13.31 15.09 17.98
C PRO A 62 14.25 15.88 17.05
N ASP A 63 15.55 15.60 17.13
CA ASP A 63 16.59 16.24 16.33
C ASP A 63 16.79 15.58 14.94
N ARG A 64 16.18 14.42 14.68
CA ARG A 64 16.26 13.71 13.39
C ARG A 64 15.04 13.97 12.53
N ILE A 65 15.26 13.90 11.23
CA ILE A 65 14.21 14.05 10.21
C ILE A 65 13.98 12.67 9.58
N ILE A 66 12.72 12.22 9.59
CA ILE A 66 12.31 11.04 8.84
C ILE A 66 12.34 11.43 7.37
N MET A 67 13.14 10.73 6.56
CA MET A 67 13.26 10.95 5.13
C MET A 67 12.76 9.73 4.38
N GLU A 68 11.88 9.91 3.40
CA GLU A 68 11.40 8.82 2.57
C GLU A 68 11.27 9.26 1.11
N ALA A 69 11.72 8.40 0.20
CA ALA A 69 11.52 8.61 -1.23
C ALA A 69 10.11 8.21 -1.63
N THR A 70 9.21 9.16 -1.66
CA THR A 70 7.80 8.90 -1.92
C THR A 70 7.05 10.13 -2.39
N SER A 71 6.19 9.94 -3.38
CA SER A 71 5.25 10.97 -3.85
C SER A 71 3.80 10.54 -3.72
N GLY A 72 3.57 9.34 -3.17
CA GLY A 72 2.26 8.72 -3.11
C GLY A 72 1.73 8.57 -1.69
N ASN A 73 0.84 7.59 -1.54
CA ASN A 73 0.10 7.35 -0.31
C ASN A 73 1.00 7.08 0.92
N ALA A 74 2.17 6.46 0.74
CA ALA A 74 3.11 6.26 1.84
C ALA A 74 3.64 7.59 2.40
N GLY A 75 3.97 8.55 1.52
CA GLY A 75 4.40 9.89 1.94
C GLY A 75 3.30 10.65 2.67
N ILE A 76 2.07 10.57 2.18
CA ILE A 76 0.91 11.22 2.81
C ILE A 76 0.69 10.64 4.21
N ALA A 77 0.70 9.31 4.36
CA ALA A 77 0.54 8.66 5.65
C ALA A 77 1.69 9.01 6.62
N LEU A 78 2.94 8.97 6.16
CA LEU A 78 4.10 9.35 6.97
C LEU A 78 4.06 10.83 7.37
N ALA A 79 3.64 11.73 6.49
CA ALA A 79 3.51 13.15 6.82
C ALA A 79 2.49 13.39 7.93
N MET A 80 1.28 12.81 7.80
CA MET A 80 0.24 12.89 8.84
C MET A 80 0.73 12.32 10.17
N LEU A 81 1.28 11.11 10.14
CA LEU A 81 1.74 10.42 11.35
C LEU A 81 2.89 11.18 12.03
N SER A 82 3.85 11.66 11.25
CA SER A 82 4.96 12.44 11.79
C SER A 82 4.47 13.72 12.48
N SER A 83 3.51 14.43 11.86
CA SER A 83 2.89 15.61 12.47
C SER A 83 2.18 15.27 13.80
N LEU A 84 1.43 14.17 13.84
CA LEU A 84 0.71 13.74 15.06
C LEU A 84 1.62 13.25 16.17
N MET A 85 2.76 12.63 15.82
CA MET A 85 3.70 12.03 16.77
C MET A 85 4.84 13.00 17.14
N GLY A 86 4.85 14.22 16.59
CA GLY A 86 5.83 15.26 16.91
C GLY A 86 7.19 15.09 16.23
N TYR A 87 7.26 14.38 15.10
CA TYR A 87 8.48 14.20 14.30
C TYR A 87 8.47 15.08 13.05
N ARG A 88 9.67 15.41 12.57
CA ARG A 88 9.85 16.07 11.30
C ARG A 88 9.88 15.02 10.18
N PHE A 89 9.22 15.32 9.06
CA PHE A 89 9.20 14.46 7.89
C PHE A 89 9.61 15.22 6.62
N MET A 90 10.46 14.60 5.80
CA MET A 90 10.87 15.08 4.49
C MET A 90 10.57 14.05 3.41
N ALA A 91 9.75 14.41 2.45
CA ALA A 91 9.48 13.62 1.27
C ALA A 91 10.47 13.98 0.15
N VAL A 92 11.17 12.99 -0.39
CA VAL A 92 12.04 13.14 -1.57
C VAL A 92 11.27 12.63 -2.78
N MET A 93 11.12 13.47 -3.82
CA MET A 93 10.31 13.11 -4.98
C MET A 93 10.75 13.83 -6.25
N PRO A 94 10.51 13.25 -7.44
CA PRO A 94 10.80 13.93 -8.69
C PRO A 94 9.90 15.17 -8.88
N GLU A 95 10.43 16.20 -9.51
CA GLU A 95 9.69 17.45 -9.80
C GLU A 95 8.50 17.26 -10.75
N SER A 96 8.44 16.13 -11.46
CA SER A 96 7.29 15.76 -12.31
C SER A 96 6.03 15.36 -11.52
N VAL A 97 6.12 15.24 -10.17
CA VAL A 97 4.97 14.97 -9.30
C VAL A 97 4.01 16.14 -9.27
N SER A 98 2.70 15.84 -9.36
CA SER A 98 1.66 16.86 -9.43
C SER A 98 1.68 17.83 -8.23
N ILE A 99 1.29 19.08 -8.50
CA ILE A 99 1.26 20.15 -7.50
C ILE A 99 0.30 19.81 -6.35
N GLU A 100 -0.82 19.14 -6.62
CA GLU A 100 -1.81 18.74 -5.63
C GLU A 100 -1.20 17.84 -4.56
N ARG A 101 -0.36 16.89 -4.95
CA ARG A 101 0.34 16.01 -4.00
C ARG A 101 1.33 16.75 -3.14
N ARG A 102 2.08 17.68 -3.73
CA ARG A 102 3.00 18.54 -2.98
C ARG A 102 2.25 19.41 -1.96
N LYS A 103 1.09 19.99 -2.37
CA LYS A 103 0.23 20.78 -1.48
C LYS A 103 -0.30 19.92 -0.32
N LEU A 104 -0.73 18.69 -0.59
CA LEU A 104 -1.24 17.79 0.44
C LEU A 104 -0.15 17.41 1.46
N LEU A 105 1.06 17.09 1.01
CA LEU A 105 2.18 16.80 1.90
C LEU A 105 2.55 18.02 2.77
N LYS A 106 2.59 19.22 2.16
CA LYS A 106 2.83 20.47 2.90
C LYS A 106 1.73 20.77 3.90
N ALA A 107 0.47 20.48 3.59
CA ALA A 107 -0.66 20.65 4.51
C ALA A 107 -0.51 19.79 5.78
N TYR A 108 0.13 18.63 5.67
CA TYR A 108 0.50 17.79 6.82
C TYR A 108 1.83 18.20 7.46
N GLY A 109 2.45 19.31 7.06
CA GLY A 109 3.70 19.81 7.65
C GLY A 109 4.98 19.16 7.13
N ALA A 110 4.93 18.41 6.03
CA ALA A 110 6.11 17.77 5.47
C ALA A 110 7.02 18.76 4.73
N ASP A 111 8.31 18.64 4.92
CA ASP A 111 9.32 19.21 4.02
C ASP A 111 9.35 18.42 2.71
N ILE A 112 9.65 19.08 1.60
CA ILE A 112 9.73 18.45 0.28
C ILE A 112 11.08 18.78 -0.34
N MET A 113 11.78 17.70 -0.75
CA MET A 113 12.98 17.79 -1.58
C MET A 113 12.63 17.29 -2.98
N LEU A 114 12.83 18.13 -3.98
CA LEU A 114 12.60 17.78 -5.37
C LEU A 114 13.91 17.25 -6.01
N THR A 115 13.79 16.19 -6.77
CA THR A 115 14.86 15.65 -7.62
C THR A 115 14.52 15.88 -9.09
N ASP A 116 15.51 15.73 -9.96
CA ASP A 116 15.30 15.81 -11.40
C ASP A 116 14.17 14.87 -11.84
N GLY A 117 13.23 15.44 -12.57
CA GLY A 117 12.04 14.72 -13.08
C GLY A 117 12.37 13.59 -14.04
N ALA A 118 13.46 13.72 -14.81
CA ALA A 118 13.90 12.69 -15.75
C ALA A 118 14.35 11.39 -15.06
N GLY A 119 14.89 11.48 -13.83
CA GLY A 119 15.31 10.32 -13.06
C GLY A 119 14.16 9.55 -12.39
N GLY A 120 12.98 10.14 -12.33
CA GLY A 120 11.78 9.52 -11.76
C GLY A 120 11.94 9.09 -10.30
N THR A 121 11.07 8.16 -9.88
CA THR A 121 11.05 7.68 -8.47
C THR A 121 12.31 6.91 -8.08
N ASN A 122 12.94 6.18 -9.00
CA ASN A 122 14.15 5.41 -8.68
C ASN A 122 15.30 6.33 -8.32
N TYR A 123 15.49 7.42 -9.06
CA TYR A 123 16.49 8.42 -8.74
C TYR A 123 16.21 9.12 -7.39
N ALA A 124 14.96 9.40 -7.08
CA ALA A 124 14.60 9.94 -5.78
C ALA A 124 14.95 8.98 -4.62
N ILE A 125 14.81 7.66 -4.82
CA ILE A 125 15.23 6.63 -3.85
C ILE A 125 16.76 6.67 -3.66
N GLU A 126 17.52 6.73 -4.74
CA GLU A 126 19.00 6.81 -4.70
C GLU A 126 19.46 8.06 -3.94
N VAL A 127 18.87 9.22 -4.24
CA VAL A 127 19.18 10.50 -3.57
C VAL A 127 18.86 10.41 -2.07
N ALA A 128 17.68 9.91 -1.70
CA ALA A 128 17.31 9.77 -0.30
C ALA A 128 18.25 8.84 0.46
N ARG A 129 18.56 7.67 -0.08
CA ARG A 129 19.50 6.69 0.51
C ARG A 129 20.90 7.27 0.67
N LYS A 130 21.39 8.00 -0.34
CA LYS A 130 22.68 8.68 -0.27
C LYS A 130 22.71 9.71 0.86
N LEU A 131 21.72 10.59 0.93
CA LEU A 131 21.63 11.63 1.98
C LEU A 131 21.59 11.04 3.39
N VAL A 132 20.81 9.99 3.60
CA VAL A 132 20.72 9.30 4.89
C VAL A 132 22.06 8.66 5.26
N LYS A 133 22.75 8.03 4.30
CA LYS A 133 24.07 7.43 4.51
C LYS A 133 25.15 8.47 4.85
N GLU A 134 25.12 9.62 4.19
CA GLU A 134 26.08 10.71 4.40
C GLU A 134 25.83 11.49 5.68
N ASN A 135 24.58 11.51 6.16
CA ASN A 135 24.14 12.29 7.33
C ASN A 135 23.28 11.45 8.30
N PRO A 136 23.80 10.33 8.84
CA PRO A 136 23.02 9.39 9.65
C PRO A 136 22.52 9.97 10.97
N GLU A 137 23.19 11.01 11.51
CA GLU A 137 22.73 11.70 12.71
C GLU A 137 21.53 12.60 12.46
N LYS A 138 21.40 13.14 11.24
CA LYS A 138 20.35 14.09 10.87
C LYS A 138 19.12 13.41 10.31
N TYR A 139 19.29 12.35 9.52
CA TYR A 139 18.22 11.69 8.80
C TYR A 139 18.05 10.23 9.21
N VAL A 140 16.82 9.75 9.14
CA VAL A 140 16.47 8.33 9.25
C VAL A 140 15.49 7.96 8.14
N MET A 141 15.74 6.85 7.45
CA MET A 141 14.85 6.31 6.43
C MET A 141 14.12 5.09 6.99
N LEU A 142 12.80 5.03 6.81
CA LEU A 142 12.00 3.91 7.24
C LEU A 142 12.00 2.77 6.20
N ASP A 143 12.19 3.11 4.95
CA ASP A 143 12.30 2.25 3.76
C ASP A 143 11.19 1.19 3.65
N GLN A 144 10.04 1.60 3.14
CA GLN A 144 8.87 0.73 3.00
C GLN A 144 9.13 -0.55 2.18
N PHE A 145 10.18 -0.59 1.36
CA PHE A 145 10.52 -1.73 0.50
C PHE A 145 11.39 -2.78 1.18
N GLU A 146 12.09 -2.41 2.26
CA GLU A 146 13.01 -3.28 3.01
C GLU A 146 12.51 -3.53 4.44
N ASN A 147 11.66 -2.68 4.96
CA ASN A 147 11.23 -2.71 6.36
C ASN A 147 10.23 -3.84 6.62
N ARG A 148 10.61 -4.79 7.46
CA ARG A 148 9.75 -5.92 7.85
C ARG A 148 8.50 -5.49 8.64
N ALA A 149 8.50 -4.31 9.25
CA ALA A 149 7.31 -3.76 9.91
C ALA A 149 6.15 -3.52 8.91
N ASN A 150 6.46 -3.31 7.62
CA ASN A 150 5.46 -3.29 6.55
C ASN A 150 4.70 -4.62 6.45
N VAL A 151 5.42 -5.74 6.44
CA VAL A 151 4.83 -7.09 6.41
C VAL A 151 4.05 -7.35 7.69
N LEU A 152 4.63 -6.99 8.84
CA LEU A 152 4.03 -7.19 10.15
C LEU A 152 2.70 -6.44 10.31
N ALA A 153 2.59 -5.22 9.78
CA ALA A 153 1.35 -4.44 9.78
C ALA A 153 0.18 -5.22 9.18
N HIS A 154 0.41 -5.90 8.07
CA HIS A 154 -0.63 -6.68 7.41
C HIS A 154 -0.88 -8.04 8.06
N TYR A 155 0.16 -8.65 8.62
CA TYR A 155 0.04 -9.89 9.39
C TYR A 155 -0.80 -9.70 10.65
N GLU A 156 -0.59 -8.60 11.38
CA GLU A 156 -1.24 -8.34 12.67
C GLU A 156 -2.58 -7.59 12.56
N THR A 157 -2.87 -6.94 11.41
CA THR A 157 -4.09 -6.16 11.26
C THR A 157 -4.94 -6.59 10.08
N THR A 158 -4.49 -6.42 8.85
CA THR A 158 -5.29 -6.69 7.64
C THR A 158 -5.74 -8.15 7.56
N GLY A 159 -4.82 -9.08 7.81
CA GLY A 159 -5.11 -10.51 7.78
C GLY A 159 -6.15 -10.94 8.81
N PRO A 160 -5.97 -10.63 10.11
CA PRO A 160 -6.94 -10.96 11.16
C PRO A 160 -8.31 -10.31 10.93
N GLU A 161 -8.36 -9.07 10.45
CA GLU A 161 -9.61 -8.41 10.11
C GLU A 161 -10.38 -9.16 9.01
N ILE A 162 -9.68 -9.62 7.97
CA ILE A 162 -10.29 -10.38 6.87
C ILE A 162 -10.79 -11.74 7.36
N LEU A 163 -10.02 -12.47 8.17
CA LEU A 163 -10.44 -13.77 8.72
C LEU A 163 -11.66 -13.63 9.64
N ARG A 164 -11.71 -12.56 10.44
CA ARG A 164 -12.86 -12.26 11.31
C ARG A 164 -14.12 -11.98 10.49
N ASP A 165 -13.99 -11.16 9.42
CA ASP A 165 -15.13 -10.65 8.65
C ASP A 165 -15.53 -11.61 7.52
N ALA A 166 -14.65 -12.55 7.14
CA ALA A 166 -14.87 -13.58 6.12
C ALA A 166 -14.19 -14.92 6.52
N PRO A 167 -14.68 -15.62 7.55
CA PRO A 167 -14.02 -16.83 8.07
C PRO A 167 -13.90 -17.98 7.05
N GLY A 168 -14.71 -17.98 6.00
CA GLY A 168 -14.67 -18.97 4.92
C GLY A 168 -13.92 -18.51 3.66
N ILE A 169 -12.97 -17.58 3.77
CA ILE A 169 -12.17 -17.13 2.64
C ILE A 169 -11.40 -18.29 1.99
N THR A 170 -11.47 -18.38 0.67
CA THR A 170 -10.73 -19.40 -0.13
C THR A 170 -9.63 -18.79 -0.99
N HIS A 171 -9.77 -17.53 -1.36
CA HIS A 171 -8.82 -16.83 -2.23
C HIS A 171 -8.57 -15.42 -1.69
N PHE A 172 -7.31 -15.08 -1.52
CA PHE A 172 -6.86 -13.74 -1.19
C PHE A 172 -6.11 -13.16 -2.40
N VAL A 173 -6.58 -12.01 -2.88
CA VAL A 173 -6.03 -11.35 -4.07
C VAL A 173 -5.57 -9.96 -3.71
N ALA A 174 -4.33 -9.60 -4.02
CA ALA A 174 -3.82 -8.26 -3.78
C ALA A 174 -2.84 -7.80 -4.86
N GLY A 175 -2.80 -6.49 -5.10
CA GLY A 175 -1.89 -5.85 -6.04
C GLY A 175 -0.44 -5.83 -5.53
N MET A 176 0.51 -6.02 -6.42
CA MET A 176 1.94 -6.02 -6.12
C MET A 176 2.49 -4.59 -6.16
N GLY A 177 2.76 -4.02 -4.98
CA GLY A 177 3.45 -2.74 -4.79
C GLY A 177 4.76 -2.97 -4.04
N THR A 178 4.77 -2.77 -2.71
CA THR A 178 5.89 -3.17 -1.85
C THR A 178 5.91 -4.68 -1.56
N GLY A 179 4.77 -5.35 -1.78
CA GLY A 179 4.60 -6.76 -1.43
C GLY A 179 4.13 -7.01 0.01
N GLY A 180 4.17 -6.00 0.88
CA GLY A 180 3.87 -6.17 2.31
C GLY A 180 2.51 -6.80 2.59
N THR A 181 1.46 -6.39 1.87
CA THR A 181 0.11 -6.93 2.01
C THR A 181 0.06 -8.44 1.70
N LEU A 182 0.66 -8.85 0.57
CA LEU A 182 0.72 -10.25 0.16
C LEU A 182 1.55 -11.09 1.14
N MET A 183 2.71 -10.58 1.56
CA MET A 183 3.60 -11.30 2.47
C MET A 183 3.03 -11.40 3.89
N GLY A 184 2.41 -10.32 4.39
CA GLY A 184 1.86 -10.30 5.75
C GLY A 184 0.54 -11.05 5.87
N ALA A 185 -0.50 -10.60 5.18
CA ALA A 185 -1.81 -11.24 5.22
C ALA A 185 -1.78 -12.64 4.60
N GLY A 186 -1.06 -12.81 3.47
CA GLY A 186 -0.91 -14.12 2.81
C GLY A 186 -0.25 -15.16 3.71
N ARG A 187 0.80 -14.79 4.45
CA ARG A 187 1.42 -15.67 5.43
C ARG A 187 0.42 -16.11 6.50
N LEU A 188 -0.32 -15.18 7.10
CA LEU A 188 -1.34 -15.50 8.11
C LEU A 188 -2.40 -16.45 7.55
N PHE A 189 -2.86 -16.23 6.32
CA PHE A 189 -3.85 -17.10 5.69
C PHE A 189 -3.31 -18.52 5.48
N LYS A 190 -2.07 -18.68 5.05
CA LYS A 190 -1.43 -19.99 4.91
C LYS A 190 -1.18 -20.69 6.25
N GLU A 191 -0.95 -19.94 7.32
CA GLU A 191 -0.87 -20.48 8.69
C GLU A 191 -2.25 -20.92 9.20
N HIS A 192 -3.32 -20.19 8.83
CA HIS A 192 -4.70 -20.50 9.20
C HIS A 192 -5.23 -21.72 8.43
N ASP A 193 -5.11 -21.71 7.10
CA ASP A 193 -5.49 -22.82 6.21
C ASP A 193 -4.62 -22.80 4.95
N LYS A 194 -3.84 -23.85 4.75
CA LYS A 194 -2.95 -24.01 3.57
C LYS A 194 -3.71 -24.02 2.23
N ALA A 195 -5.00 -24.34 2.25
CA ALA A 195 -5.83 -24.38 1.04
C ALA A 195 -6.18 -22.97 0.52
N ILE A 196 -6.12 -21.93 1.36
CA ILE A 196 -6.37 -20.54 0.93
C ILE A 196 -5.34 -20.16 -0.13
N GLN A 197 -5.82 -19.75 -1.30
CA GLN A 197 -4.98 -19.33 -2.41
C GLN A 197 -4.57 -17.88 -2.26
N VAL A 198 -3.27 -17.60 -2.28
CA VAL A 198 -2.69 -16.24 -2.23
C VAL A 198 -2.24 -15.84 -3.63
N ILE A 199 -2.91 -14.83 -4.20
CA ILE A 199 -2.76 -14.43 -5.60
C ILE A 199 -2.27 -13.00 -5.70
N GLY A 200 -1.11 -12.80 -6.33
CA GLY A 200 -0.56 -11.48 -6.61
C GLY A 200 -0.97 -10.94 -7.97
N ILE A 201 -1.35 -9.66 -8.04
CA ILE A 201 -1.61 -8.96 -9.29
C ILE A 201 -0.42 -8.06 -9.62
N GLU A 202 0.26 -8.40 -10.71
CA GLU A 202 1.40 -7.65 -11.22
C GLU A 202 0.95 -6.78 -12.40
N PRO A 203 1.22 -5.46 -12.42
CA PRO A 203 0.94 -4.63 -13.57
C PRO A 203 1.92 -4.96 -14.71
N ARG A 204 1.48 -4.82 -15.96
CA ARG A 204 2.39 -4.91 -17.11
C ARG A 204 3.53 -3.88 -17.01
N PRO A 205 4.69 -4.09 -17.67
CA PRO A 205 5.71 -3.07 -17.79
C PRO A 205 5.13 -1.79 -18.42
N GLY A 206 5.51 -0.63 -17.87
CA GLY A 206 4.99 0.66 -18.32
C GLY A 206 3.55 0.99 -17.89
N SER A 207 2.93 0.22 -16.99
CA SER A 207 1.62 0.53 -16.41
C SER A 207 1.63 1.88 -15.68
N THR A 208 0.53 2.63 -15.83
CA THR A 208 0.31 3.93 -15.19
C THR A 208 -0.48 3.82 -13.88
N ILE A 209 -0.84 2.60 -13.45
CA ILE A 209 -1.57 2.38 -12.20
C ILE A 209 -0.65 2.66 -11.01
N GLN A 210 -0.98 3.73 -10.32
CA GLN A 210 -0.18 4.18 -9.17
C GLN A 210 -0.32 3.23 -7.99
N GLY A 211 0.79 2.98 -7.31
CA GLY A 211 0.83 2.09 -6.14
C GLY A 211 1.11 0.64 -6.48
N LEU A 212 0.95 0.22 -7.74
CA LEU A 212 1.42 -1.06 -8.23
C LEU A 212 2.82 -0.94 -8.84
N ARG A 213 3.53 -2.05 -8.86
CA ARG A 213 4.90 -2.14 -9.38
C ARG A 213 5.09 -3.46 -10.12
N ASN A 214 5.73 -3.40 -11.27
CA ASN A 214 6.20 -4.59 -11.98
C ASN A 214 7.49 -5.09 -11.32
N MET A 215 7.53 -6.36 -10.93
CA MET A 215 8.63 -6.95 -10.14
C MET A 215 9.90 -7.21 -10.95
N THR A 216 9.83 -7.16 -12.28
CA THR A 216 11.02 -7.20 -13.12
C THR A 216 11.77 -5.88 -13.09
N ALA A 217 11.06 -4.75 -12.90
CA ALA A 217 11.68 -3.42 -12.77
C ALA A 217 12.34 -3.22 -11.40
N TYR A 218 11.76 -3.76 -10.35
CA TYR A 218 12.30 -3.74 -8.99
C TYR A 218 11.60 -4.77 -8.11
N ASN A 219 12.34 -5.71 -7.56
CA ASN A 219 11.85 -6.68 -6.60
C ASN A 219 12.20 -6.26 -5.17
N PRO A 220 11.23 -5.85 -4.34
CA PRO A 220 11.48 -5.44 -2.96
C PRO A 220 12.07 -6.59 -2.13
N PRO A 221 13.09 -6.35 -1.28
CA PRO A 221 13.69 -7.38 -0.43
C PRO A 221 12.71 -8.09 0.51
N ILE A 222 11.63 -7.40 0.92
CA ILE A 222 10.57 -8.01 1.76
C ILE A 222 9.62 -8.92 0.98
N PHE A 223 9.71 -8.97 -0.36
CA PHE A 223 8.80 -9.72 -1.20
C PHE A 223 9.43 -11.01 -1.74
N THR A 224 8.70 -12.11 -1.62
CA THR A 224 9.12 -13.43 -2.11
C THR A 224 8.02 -13.99 -3.03
N LYS A 225 8.29 -14.05 -4.32
CA LYS A 225 7.31 -14.50 -5.33
C LYS A 225 6.87 -15.95 -5.12
N SER A 226 7.75 -16.83 -4.65
CA SER A 226 7.44 -18.24 -4.35
C SER A 226 6.50 -18.43 -3.16
N ALA A 227 6.21 -17.39 -2.38
CA ALA A 227 5.20 -17.43 -1.33
C ALA A 227 3.77 -17.26 -1.85
N LEU A 228 3.62 -16.96 -3.14
CA LEU A 228 2.32 -16.85 -3.80
C LEU A 228 1.95 -18.16 -4.50
N ASP A 229 0.67 -18.54 -4.45
CA ASP A 229 0.17 -19.66 -5.24
C ASP A 229 0.09 -19.30 -6.73
N ARG A 230 -0.22 -18.04 -7.03
CA ARG A 230 -0.34 -17.56 -8.42
C ARG A 230 0.04 -16.08 -8.53
N THR A 231 0.55 -15.71 -9.71
CA THR A 231 0.71 -14.31 -10.14
C THR A 231 -0.05 -14.11 -11.43
N LEU A 232 -0.80 -13.02 -11.53
CA LEU A 232 -1.59 -12.67 -12.69
C LEU A 232 -1.18 -11.29 -13.20
N MET A 233 -0.98 -11.17 -14.50
CA MET A 233 -0.63 -9.91 -15.15
C MET A 233 -1.87 -9.07 -15.40
N LEU A 234 -1.84 -7.80 -15.01
CA LEU A 234 -2.83 -6.81 -15.37
C LEU A 234 -2.42 -6.17 -16.70
N GLU A 235 -3.11 -6.58 -17.78
CA GLU A 235 -2.74 -6.21 -19.15
C GLU A 235 -3.29 -4.82 -19.58
N ASP A 236 -4.36 -4.35 -18.96
CA ASP A 236 -5.14 -3.22 -19.47
C ASP A 236 -5.53 -2.23 -18.35
N ASP A 237 -4.73 -1.17 -18.24
CA ASP A 237 -4.95 -0.09 -17.27
C ASP A 237 -6.29 0.62 -17.51
N ALA A 238 -6.69 0.84 -18.77
CA ALA A 238 -7.91 1.57 -19.08
C ALA A 238 -9.17 0.83 -18.61
N LYS A 239 -9.19 -0.49 -18.78
CA LYS A 239 -10.29 -1.32 -18.25
C LYS A 239 -10.31 -1.36 -16.73
N ALA A 240 -9.14 -1.35 -16.07
CA ALA A 240 -9.06 -1.24 -14.62
C ALA A 240 -9.66 0.09 -14.13
N PHE A 241 -9.31 1.21 -14.77
CA PHE A 241 -9.88 2.52 -14.44
C PHE A 241 -11.39 2.63 -14.76
N ALA A 242 -11.86 2.03 -15.86
CA ALA A 242 -13.28 2.01 -16.20
C ALA A 242 -14.10 1.25 -15.14
N LEU A 243 -13.60 0.09 -14.71
CA LEU A 243 -14.25 -0.70 -13.65
C LEU A 243 -14.30 0.06 -12.32
N ALA A 244 -13.26 0.87 -12.01
CA ALA A 244 -13.25 1.75 -10.86
C ALA A 244 -14.39 2.78 -10.90
N ARG A 245 -14.52 3.45 -12.02
CA ARG A 245 -15.57 4.47 -12.20
C ARG A 245 -16.96 3.87 -12.11
N GLU A 246 -17.16 2.70 -12.69
CA GLU A 246 -18.43 1.98 -12.61
C GLU A 246 -18.81 1.64 -11.17
N GLN A 247 -17.83 1.24 -10.35
CA GLN A 247 -18.07 0.81 -8.98
C GLN A 247 -18.33 1.97 -8.00
N TYR A 248 -17.58 3.06 -8.14
CA TYR A 248 -17.60 4.17 -7.17
C TYR A 248 -18.28 5.45 -7.69
N GLY A 249 -18.86 5.41 -8.89
CA GLY A 249 -19.43 6.58 -9.56
C GLY A 249 -18.35 7.50 -10.18
N CYS A 250 -18.78 8.54 -10.89
CA CYS A 250 -17.92 9.41 -11.68
C CYS A 250 -16.90 10.26 -10.89
N GLN A 251 -16.88 10.18 -9.57
CA GLN A 251 -15.95 10.91 -8.68
C GLN A 251 -14.92 10.04 -7.98
N ALA A 252 -14.77 8.77 -8.36
CA ALA A 252 -13.73 7.92 -7.76
C ALA A 252 -12.34 8.53 -7.96
N HIS A 253 -11.76 9.01 -6.89
CA HIS A 253 -10.37 9.50 -6.89
C HIS A 253 -9.45 8.41 -7.44
N LYS A 254 -8.51 8.78 -8.32
CA LYS A 254 -7.52 7.87 -8.93
C LYS A 254 -6.81 6.98 -7.90
N ALA A 255 -6.64 7.46 -6.67
CA ALA A 255 -5.99 6.72 -5.58
C ALA A 255 -6.80 5.52 -5.06
N TRP A 256 -8.13 5.58 -5.05
CA TRP A 256 -8.99 4.46 -4.62
C TRP A 256 -9.08 3.38 -5.69
N ALA A 257 -9.14 3.80 -6.93
CA ALA A 257 -9.19 2.91 -8.07
C ALA A 257 -7.95 2.02 -8.20
N THR A 258 -6.79 2.49 -7.75
CA THR A 258 -5.52 1.82 -7.98
C THR A 258 -5.26 0.62 -7.06
N GLN A 259 -5.93 0.51 -5.92
CA GLN A 259 -5.66 -0.56 -4.95
C GLN A 259 -6.67 -1.70 -4.96
N ALA A 260 -7.95 -1.42 -5.19
CA ALA A 260 -9.02 -2.44 -5.14
C ALA A 260 -9.36 -3.09 -6.49
N LEU A 261 -9.08 -2.43 -7.59
CA LEU A 261 -9.62 -2.82 -8.90
C LEU A 261 -8.86 -3.89 -9.68
N PRO A 262 -7.53 -3.95 -9.62
CA PRO A 262 -6.81 -5.09 -10.18
C PRO A 262 -7.28 -6.41 -9.58
N GLU A 263 -7.58 -6.38 -8.28
CA GLU A 263 -8.05 -7.52 -7.50
C GLU A 263 -9.41 -8.01 -7.96
N LEU A 264 -10.37 -7.09 -8.10
CA LEU A 264 -11.73 -7.41 -8.55
C LEU A 264 -11.81 -8.02 -9.93
N ARG A 265 -11.04 -7.47 -10.86
CA ARG A 265 -11.05 -7.95 -12.24
C ARG A 265 -10.49 -9.36 -12.39
N VAL A 266 -9.46 -9.66 -11.62
CA VAL A 266 -8.82 -10.98 -11.63
C VAL A 266 -9.74 -12.03 -11.02
N CYS A 267 -10.39 -11.72 -9.90
CA CYS A 267 -11.41 -12.59 -9.34
C CYS A 267 -12.49 -12.92 -10.39
N ARG A 268 -13.04 -11.90 -11.07
CA ARG A 268 -14.07 -12.10 -12.11
C ARG A 268 -13.59 -12.99 -13.26
N ARG A 269 -12.36 -12.78 -13.76
CA ARG A 269 -11.81 -13.56 -14.88
C ARG A 269 -11.51 -15.01 -14.53
N GLN A 270 -11.06 -15.26 -13.31
CA GLN A 270 -10.78 -16.61 -12.83
C GLN A 270 -12.06 -17.41 -12.57
N LEU A 271 -13.06 -16.78 -11.97
CA LEU A 271 -14.35 -17.40 -11.68
C LEU A 271 -15.08 -17.81 -12.97
N SER A 272 -14.87 -17.08 -14.08
CA SER A 272 -15.44 -17.46 -15.40
C SER A 272 -14.67 -18.57 -16.12
N LYS A 273 -13.43 -18.91 -15.70
CA LYS A 273 -12.60 -19.92 -16.35
C LYS A 273 -12.40 -21.22 -15.57
N GLY A 274 -12.79 -21.26 -14.32
CA GLY A 274 -12.42 -22.34 -13.40
C GLY A 274 -13.54 -22.94 -12.57
N LEU A 275 -14.81 -22.61 -12.84
CA LEU A 275 -15.96 -23.21 -12.18
C LEU A 275 -16.96 -23.71 -13.19
#